data_3cc55f06d03e0d478d8189ef81c35902
#
_entry.id   3cc55f06d03e0d478d8189ef81c35902
#
_cell.length_a   1.000
_cell.length_b   1.000
_cell.length_c   1.000
_cell.angle_alpha   90.00
_cell.angle_beta   90.00
_cell.angle_gamma   90.00
#
_symmetry.space_group_name_H-M   'P 1'
#
loop_
_entity.id
_entity.type
_entity.pdbx_description
1 polymer ?
#
loop_
_entity_poly.entity_id
_entity_poly.type
_entity_poly.pdbx_seq_one_letter_code
_entity_poly.pdbx_strand_id
1 'polypeptide(L)'
;MISLQATSTFVPQHPRTLIADDEPDILTALRLLLKSDGYEPETASSPAAVLEAIERSQFDVVLIDLNYARDTTSGREGIDLISRIQALDPSLPIVVMTAWATVDLAVEAMRRGVRDFVQKPWENPRLLQTLRKQVRHARARRTVLHRLADHRKTDEQHRRELIEARELQENLLTNTESSIAGLQVAINWQPATTVGGDYVAAFNIDDDHAALCVADVVGKSLPAALLMANFQASLKSLASQHLSPADVNTRLNDVLYANIPLHKFVTAFYGVVNIPERTLRFSNAGHNQPLLVRRDGEVVRLEAGGSVLGAFPNAVYAQGEIELRHDDRLVLFTDGLTEAVDSTGEQFGEEQLVQLLRAHRDRSAEELKEILFNAVGEFCGNTFRDDAALMVVAIE
;
A
#
# COMPACT_ATOMS: atom_id res chain seq x y z
N MET A 1 11.53 -15.82 17.10
CA MET A 1 10.65 -15.48 18.23
C MET A 1 10.85 -14.00 18.53
N ILE A 2 10.10 -13.12 17.86
CA ILE A 2 10.10 -11.67 18.13
C ILE A 2 8.89 -11.45 19.04
N SER A 3 9.18 -11.15 20.29
CA SER A 3 8.19 -10.84 21.33
C SER A 3 7.50 -9.52 20.94
N LEU A 4 6.24 -9.63 20.50
CA LEU A 4 5.32 -8.50 20.45
C LEU A 4 5.05 -8.07 21.90
N GLN A 5 5.79 -7.08 22.40
CA GLN A 5 5.41 -6.34 23.59
C GLN A 5 4.16 -5.52 23.23
N ALA A 6 2.99 -6.10 23.53
CA ALA A 6 1.75 -5.36 23.62
C ALA A 6 1.95 -4.26 24.68
N THR A 7 2.05 -3.01 24.25
CA THR A 7 1.92 -1.85 25.11
C THR A 7 0.49 -1.86 25.66
N SER A 8 0.35 -2.49 26.82
CA SER A 8 -0.87 -2.44 27.62
C SER A 8 -1.15 -0.97 27.94
N THR A 9 -2.08 -0.37 27.23
CA THR A 9 -2.66 0.93 27.63
C THR A 9 -3.31 0.69 29.00
N PHE A 10 -2.65 1.22 30.04
CA PHE A 10 -3.13 1.19 31.40
C PHE A 10 -4.42 2.01 31.47
N VAL A 11 -5.56 1.38 31.35
CA VAL A 11 -6.87 2.00 31.63
C VAL A 11 -6.96 2.10 33.15
N PRO A 12 -7.00 3.32 33.73
CA PRO A 12 -7.12 3.47 35.17
C PRO A 12 -8.32 2.67 35.67
N GLN A 13 -8.11 1.89 36.69
CA GLN A 13 -9.15 0.99 37.24
C GLN A 13 -10.36 1.81 37.74
N HIS A 14 -10.10 3.05 38.20
CA HIS A 14 -11.08 4.00 38.70
C HIS A 14 -11.27 5.17 37.74
N PRO A 15 -12.53 5.54 37.38
CA PRO A 15 -12.77 6.72 36.51
C PRO A 15 -12.41 8.02 37.20
N ARG A 16 -11.61 8.86 36.54
CA ARG A 16 -11.29 10.20 37.02
C ARG A 16 -12.41 11.16 36.66
N THR A 17 -12.96 11.83 37.69
CA THR A 17 -14.09 12.75 37.53
C THR A 17 -13.72 14.14 38.07
N LEU A 18 -13.93 15.18 37.26
CA LEU A 18 -13.84 16.57 37.76
C LEU A 18 -15.23 17.03 38.17
N ILE A 19 -15.35 17.54 39.37
CA ILE A 19 -16.58 18.11 39.93
C ILE A 19 -16.39 19.61 40.08
N ALA A 20 -17.30 20.40 39.51
CA ALA A 20 -17.20 21.84 39.50
C ALA A 20 -18.50 22.47 40.01
N ASP A 21 -18.39 23.15 41.14
CA ASP A 21 -19.49 23.84 41.82
C ASP A 21 -18.87 24.93 42.72
N ASP A 22 -19.50 26.06 42.93
CA ASP A 22 -19.01 27.11 43.83
C ASP A 22 -19.43 26.89 45.29
N GLU A 23 -20.34 25.94 45.54
CA GLU A 23 -20.79 25.58 46.87
C GLU A 23 -19.90 24.50 47.51
N PRO A 24 -19.10 24.77 48.56
CA PRO A 24 -18.20 23.78 49.19
C PRO A 24 -18.88 22.54 49.71
N ASP A 25 -20.12 22.67 50.21
CA ASP A 25 -20.90 21.56 50.74
C ASP A 25 -21.31 20.57 49.64
N ILE A 26 -21.68 21.08 48.47
CA ILE A 26 -21.99 20.29 47.28
C ILE A 26 -20.74 19.53 46.78
N LEU A 27 -19.60 20.22 46.67
CA LEU A 27 -18.33 19.60 46.30
C LEU A 27 -17.97 18.47 47.28
N THR A 28 -18.15 18.67 48.58
CA THR A 28 -17.84 17.69 49.62
C THR A 28 -18.79 16.45 49.51
N ALA A 29 -20.08 16.69 49.37
CA ALA A 29 -21.07 15.62 49.21
C ALA A 29 -20.84 14.78 47.97
N LEU A 30 -20.63 15.40 46.81
CA LEU A 30 -20.36 14.72 45.56
C LEU A 30 -19.03 13.96 45.59
N ARG A 31 -17.98 14.55 46.17
CA ARG A 31 -16.68 13.90 46.33
C ARG A 31 -16.79 12.63 47.14
N LEU A 32 -17.51 12.63 48.25
CA LEU A 32 -17.74 11.47 49.11
C LEU A 32 -18.57 10.39 48.39
N LEU A 33 -19.65 10.80 47.74
CA LEU A 33 -20.51 9.88 46.94
C LEU A 33 -19.72 9.20 45.82
N LEU A 34 -18.99 9.96 45.00
CA LEU A 34 -18.25 9.39 43.86
C LEU A 34 -17.07 8.53 44.30
N LYS A 35 -16.38 8.92 45.38
CA LYS A 35 -15.31 8.10 45.96
C LYS A 35 -15.83 6.76 46.49
N SER A 36 -17.02 6.75 47.12
CA SER A 36 -17.64 5.49 47.59
C SER A 36 -18.08 4.57 46.45
N ASP A 37 -18.34 5.10 45.24
CA ASP A 37 -18.73 4.35 44.03
C ASP A 37 -17.52 4.00 43.14
N GLY A 38 -16.29 4.20 43.65
CA GLY A 38 -15.06 3.79 42.97
C GLY A 38 -14.54 4.76 41.92
N TYR A 39 -14.94 6.04 41.98
CA TYR A 39 -14.35 7.13 41.17
C TYR A 39 -13.15 7.77 41.87
N GLU A 40 -12.29 8.42 41.09
CA GLU A 40 -11.26 9.34 41.57
C GLU A 40 -11.72 10.79 41.34
N PRO A 41 -12.47 11.40 42.26
CA PRO A 41 -12.98 12.76 42.10
C PRO A 41 -11.95 13.82 42.44
N GLU A 42 -11.80 14.81 41.56
CA GLU A 42 -11.12 16.07 41.79
C GLU A 42 -12.18 17.19 41.79
N THR A 43 -11.97 18.24 42.60
CA THR A 43 -12.95 19.29 42.76
C THR A 43 -12.39 20.66 42.34
N ALA A 44 -13.21 21.51 41.72
CA ALA A 44 -12.90 22.84 41.31
C ALA A 44 -14.04 23.80 41.75
N SER A 45 -13.71 24.92 42.35
CA SER A 45 -14.68 25.89 42.87
C SER A 45 -14.91 27.11 41.96
N SER A 46 -14.30 27.10 40.78
CA SER A 46 -14.45 28.21 39.81
C SER A 46 -14.19 27.74 38.38
N PRO A 47 -14.72 28.42 37.34
CA PRO A 47 -14.42 28.16 35.94
C PRO A 47 -12.92 28.12 35.61
N ALA A 48 -12.14 29.01 36.21
CA ALA A 48 -10.69 29.06 36.03
C ALA A 48 -10.00 27.80 36.54
N ALA A 49 -10.38 27.32 37.73
CA ALA A 49 -9.85 26.12 38.33
C ALA A 49 -10.24 24.83 37.52
N VAL A 50 -11.41 24.81 36.88
CA VAL A 50 -11.83 23.74 35.98
C VAL A 50 -10.90 23.64 34.78
N LEU A 51 -10.61 24.73 34.12
CA LEU A 51 -9.75 24.77 32.95
C LEU A 51 -8.30 24.39 33.29
N GLU A 52 -7.77 24.91 34.39
CA GLU A 52 -6.45 24.53 34.89
C GLU A 52 -6.36 23.05 35.22
N ALA A 53 -7.39 22.46 35.82
CA ALA A 53 -7.43 21.04 36.11
C ALA A 53 -7.41 20.19 34.82
N ILE A 54 -8.18 20.59 33.79
CA ILE A 54 -8.25 19.88 32.50
C ILE A 54 -6.93 19.99 31.72
N GLU A 55 -6.25 21.13 31.78
CA GLU A 55 -4.93 21.30 31.16
C GLU A 55 -3.85 20.43 31.82
N ARG A 56 -3.92 20.30 33.17
CA ARG A 56 -2.96 19.51 33.94
C ARG A 56 -3.19 18.01 33.89
N SER A 57 -4.43 17.56 33.74
CA SER A 57 -4.80 16.17 33.95
C SER A 57 -5.95 15.71 33.02
N GLN A 58 -5.95 14.43 32.66
CA GLN A 58 -7.04 13.84 31.90
C GLN A 58 -8.16 13.35 32.81
N PHE A 59 -9.42 13.60 32.42
CA PHE A 59 -10.63 13.14 33.12
C PHE A 59 -11.48 12.26 32.20
N ASP A 60 -12.27 11.37 32.80
CA ASP A 60 -13.22 10.51 32.08
C ASP A 60 -14.60 11.18 31.93
N VAL A 61 -14.93 12.11 32.83
CA VAL A 61 -16.17 12.90 32.81
C VAL A 61 -15.99 14.17 33.66
N VAL A 62 -16.67 15.24 33.26
CA VAL A 62 -16.78 16.48 34.05
C VAL A 62 -18.23 16.66 34.46
N LEU A 63 -18.46 16.91 35.74
CA LEU A 63 -19.75 17.25 36.33
C LEU A 63 -19.70 18.72 36.75
N ILE A 64 -20.47 19.63 36.10
CA ILE A 64 -20.41 21.07 36.33
C ILE A 64 -21.75 21.66 36.74
N ASP A 65 -21.75 22.63 37.61
CA ASP A 65 -22.86 23.56 37.78
C ASP A 65 -22.86 24.64 36.65
N LEU A 66 -24.04 25.10 36.25
CA LEU A 66 -24.19 26.22 35.32
C LEU A 66 -24.05 27.58 35.99
N ASN A 67 -24.39 27.66 37.25
CA ASN A 67 -24.43 28.92 38.01
C ASN A 67 -23.22 29.02 38.92
N TYR A 68 -22.44 30.05 38.76
CA TYR A 68 -21.33 30.41 39.64
C TYR A 68 -21.61 31.78 40.31
N ALA A 69 -20.92 32.11 41.38
CA ALA A 69 -21.17 33.24 42.28
C ALA A 69 -21.33 34.64 41.61
N ARG A 70 -20.85 34.76 40.37
CA ARG A 70 -20.99 36.01 39.59
C ARG A 70 -22.29 36.10 38.79
N ASP A 71 -22.95 34.98 38.53
CA ASP A 71 -24.17 34.93 37.72
C ASP A 71 -25.09 33.80 38.26
N THR A 72 -25.84 34.16 39.28
CA THR A 72 -26.71 33.20 39.98
C THR A 72 -27.99 32.86 39.23
N THR A 73 -28.26 33.46 38.06
CA THR A 73 -29.57 33.29 37.38
C THR A 73 -29.53 33.08 35.87
N SER A 74 -28.49 33.55 35.15
CA SER A 74 -28.48 33.46 33.67
C SER A 74 -27.80 32.25 33.09
N GLY A 75 -26.96 31.54 33.84
CA GLY A 75 -26.21 30.37 33.37
C GLY A 75 -25.17 30.65 32.28
N ARG A 76 -24.94 31.92 31.92
CA ARG A 76 -24.03 32.29 30.82
C ARG A 76 -22.58 31.89 31.10
N GLU A 77 -22.15 32.03 32.36
CA GLU A 77 -20.79 31.70 32.79
C GLU A 77 -20.51 30.17 32.60
N GLY A 78 -21.47 29.33 32.99
CA GLY A 78 -21.39 27.89 32.76
C GLY A 78 -21.41 27.52 31.28
N ILE A 79 -22.21 28.19 30.46
CA ILE A 79 -22.26 27.99 29.01
C ILE A 79 -20.93 28.37 28.33
N ASP A 80 -20.30 29.44 28.75
CA ASP A 80 -18.96 29.82 28.26
C ASP A 80 -17.89 28.79 28.66
N LEU A 81 -17.93 28.36 29.94
CA LEU A 81 -17.06 27.27 30.41
C LEU A 81 -17.19 26.00 29.60
N ILE A 82 -18.41 25.55 29.26
CA ILE A 82 -18.65 24.39 28.38
C ILE A 82 -17.93 24.55 27.06
N SER A 83 -18.04 25.72 26.40
CA SER A 83 -17.41 25.99 25.13
C SER A 83 -15.88 25.91 25.21
N ARG A 84 -15.31 26.42 26.30
CA ARG A 84 -13.86 26.38 26.54
C ARG A 84 -13.38 24.95 26.83
N ILE A 85 -14.11 24.16 27.62
CA ILE A 85 -13.80 22.75 27.85
C ILE A 85 -13.81 21.98 26.56
N GLN A 86 -14.84 22.18 25.72
CA GLN A 86 -14.94 21.48 24.41
C GLN A 86 -13.84 21.90 23.42
N ALA A 87 -13.31 23.13 23.54
CA ALA A 87 -12.15 23.57 22.75
C ALA A 87 -10.84 22.89 23.21
N LEU A 88 -10.67 22.61 24.51
CA LEU A 88 -9.51 21.92 25.07
C LEU A 88 -9.56 20.38 24.83
N ASP A 89 -10.70 19.75 25.11
CA ASP A 89 -10.92 18.32 24.88
C ASP A 89 -12.34 18.05 24.35
N PRO A 90 -12.53 17.97 23.03
CA PRO A 90 -13.83 17.65 22.41
C PRO A 90 -14.34 16.26 22.75
N SER A 91 -13.50 15.38 23.30
CA SER A 91 -13.87 14.01 23.66
C SER A 91 -14.37 13.87 25.09
N LEU A 92 -14.08 14.86 25.96
CA LEU A 92 -14.45 14.85 27.37
C LEU A 92 -15.97 15.07 27.55
N PRO A 93 -16.70 14.09 28.08
CA PRO A 93 -18.14 14.27 28.32
C PRO A 93 -18.39 15.24 29.47
N ILE A 94 -19.28 16.19 29.21
CA ILE A 94 -19.74 17.15 30.20
C ILE A 94 -21.15 16.77 30.63
N VAL A 95 -21.36 16.61 31.92
CA VAL A 95 -22.65 16.46 32.58
C VAL A 95 -22.93 17.74 33.39
N VAL A 96 -24.09 18.33 33.16
CA VAL A 96 -24.47 19.59 33.83
C VAL A 96 -25.40 19.29 35.00
N MET A 97 -25.13 19.92 36.15
CA MET A 97 -26.04 20.01 37.29
C MET A 97 -26.79 21.33 37.22
N THR A 98 -28.09 21.33 37.46
CA THR A 98 -28.87 22.59 37.50
C THR A 98 -30.10 22.44 38.39
N ALA A 99 -30.42 23.50 39.14
CA ALA A 99 -31.67 23.58 39.91
C ALA A 99 -32.88 23.92 39.02
N TRP A 100 -32.67 24.67 37.93
CA TRP A 100 -33.71 25.09 36.98
C TRP A 100 -33.12 25.11 35.57
N ALA A 101 -33.49 24.13 34.75
CA ALA A 101 -33.20 24.17 33.33
C ALA A 101 -34.41 24.73 32.61
N THR A 102 -34.34 25.95 32.09
CA THR A 102 -35.28 26.36 31.03
C THR A 102 -34.94 25.51 29.80
N VAL A 103 -35.96 25.18 29.00
CA VAL A 103 -35.78 24.41 27.77
C VAL A 103 -34.71 25.06 26.88
N ASP A 104 -34.71 26.36 26.79
CA ASP A 104 -33.75 27.14 25.98
C ASP A 104 -32.29 26.97 26.45
N LEU A 105 -32.05 27.02 27.75
CA LEU A 105 -30.71 26.81 28.34
C LEU A 105 -30.20 25.41 28.16
N ALA A 106 -31.07 24.42 28.31
CA ALA A 106 -30.71 23.01 28.08
C ALA A 106 -30.38 22.76 26.60
N VAL A 107 -31.17 23.30 25.65
CA VAL A 107 -30.91 23.20 24.22
C VAL A 107 -29.58 23.87 23.84
N GLU A 108 -29.29 25.06 24.39
CA GLU A 108 -28.04 25.76 24.15
C GLU A 108 -26.82 24.98 24.69
N ALA A 109 -26.90 24.45 25.90
CA ALA A 109 -25.86 23.63 26.48
C ALA A 109 -25.60 22.35 25.67
N MET A 110 -26.68 21.68 25.17
CA MET A 110 -26.54 20.50 24.29
C MET A 110 -25.86 20.84 22.96
N ARG A 111 -26.20 21.97 22.35
CA ARG A 111 -25.54 22.46 21.13
C ARG A 111 -24.05 22.69 21.33
N ARG A 112 -23.64 23.08 22.54
CA ARG A 112 -22.24 23.30 22.90
C ARG A 112 -21.51 22.05 23.40
N GLY A 113 -22.14 20.87 23.34
CA GLY A 113 -21.49 19.60 23.58
C GLY A 113 -21.75 18.95 24.93
N VAL A 114 -22.69 19.46 25.74
CA VAL A 114 -23.17 18.78 26.95
C VAL A 114 -23.78 17.44 26.57
N ARG A 115 -23.45 16.41 27.34
CA ARG A 115 -23.89 15.03 27.05
C ARG A 115 -25.11 14.59 27.87
N ASP A 116 -25.30 15.18 29.04
CA ASP A 116 -26.41 14.83 29.92
C ASP A 116 -26.62 15.93 30.98
N PHE A 117 -27.80 15.87 31.65
CA PHE A 117 -28.19 16.80 32.71
C PHE A 117 -28.62 16.06 33.98
N VAL A 118 -28.31 16.61 35.14
CA VAL A 118 -28.74 16.16 36.42
C VAL A 118 -29.40 17.32 37.16
N GLN A 119 -30.67 17.10 37.57
CA GLN A 119 -31.42 18.12 38.29
C GLN A 119 -31.01 18.15 39.79
N LYS A 120 -30.82 19.36 40.35
CA LYS A 120 -30.68 19.57 41.81
C LYS A 120 -32.07 19.75 42.45
N PRO A 121 -32.38 19.12 43.56
CA PRO A 121 -31.62 18.08 44.25
C PRO A 121 -31.63 16.77 43.46
N TRP A 122 -30.50 16.07 43.38
CA TRP A 122 -30.37 14.81 42.63
C TRP A 122 -30.68 13.60 43.49
N GLU A 123 -31.06 12.52 42.82
CA GLU A 123 -31.08 11.18 43.39
C GLU A 123 -29.75 10.48 43.08
N ASN A 124 -29.05 10.02 44.14
CA ASN A 124 -27.75 9.39 44.03
C ASN A 124 -27.69 8.26 42.96
N PRO A 125 -28.63 7.30 42.90
CA PRO A 125 -28.60 6.24 41.90
C PRO A 125 -28.67 6.77 40.47
N ARG A 126 -29.48 7.81 40.21
CA ARG A 126 -29.65 8.41 38.88
C ARG A 126 -28.39 9.17 38.45
N LEU A 127 -27.80 9.95 39.35
CA LEU A 127 -26.52 10.64 39.09
C LEU A 127 -25.43 9.63 38.73
N LEU A 128 -25.24 8.60 39.54
CA LEU A 128 -24.24 7.54 39.31
C LEU A 128 -24.49 6.77 37.99
N GLN A 129 -25.74 6.47 37.66
CA GLN A 129 -26.09 5.86 36.39
C GLN A 129 -25.72 6.73 35.19
N THR A 130 -26.00 8.05 35.26
CA THR A 130 -25.64 9.02 34.23
C THR A 130 -24.11 9.07 34.03
N LEU A 131 -23.36 9.20 35.12
CA LEU A 131 -21.90 9.25 35.06
C LEU A 131 -21.29 7.97 34.49
N ARG A 132 -21.74 6.79 34.96
CA ARG A 132 -21.29 5.48 34.45
C ARG A 132 -21.54 5.33 32.92
N LYS A 133 -22.71 5.78 32.45
CA LYS A 133 -23.05 5.81 31.03
C LYS A 133 -22.05 6.68 30.25
N GLN A 134 -21.79 7.90 30.69
CA GLN A 134 -20.93 8.84 30.02
C GLN A 134 -19.46 8.37 30.02
N VAL A 135 -18.94 7.89 31.14
CA VAL A 135 -17.59 7.31 31.23
C VAL A 135 -17.42 6.14 30.29
N ARG A 136 -18.38 5.21 30.24
CA ARG A 136 -18.34 4.06 29.33
C ARG A 136 -18.28 4.49 27.86
N HIS A 137 -19.10 5.47 27.46
CA HIS A 137 -19.11 5.98 26.09
C HIS A 137 -17.81 6.71 25.74
N ALA A 138 -17.27 7.51 26.66
CA ALA A 138 -16.01 8.22 26.47
C ALA A 138 -14.84 7.25 26.29
N ARG A 139 -14.73 6.25 27.17
CA ARG A 139 -13.68 5.22 27.09
C ARG A 139 -13.77 4.41 25.80
N ALA A 140 -14.98 3.99 25.41
CA ALA A 140 -15.19 3.26 24.15
C ALA A 140 -14.77 4.11 22.93
N ARG A 141 -15.14 5.41 22.90
CA ARG A 141 -14.76 6.34 21.84
C ARG A 141 -13.25 6.54 21.78
N ARG A 142 -12.58 6.77 22.91
CA ARG A 142 -11.11 6.92 22.99
C ARG A 142 -10.40 5.65 22.48
N THR A 143 -10.88 4.47 22.85
CA THR A 143 -10.32 3.19 22.37
C THR A 143 -10.41 3.06 20.86
N VAL A 144 -11.55 3.42 20.27
CA VAL A 144 -11.74 3.39 18.80
C VAL A 144 -10.81 4.38 18.11
N LEU A 145 -10.74 5.63 18.60
CA LEU A 145 -9.87 6.65 18.03
C LEU A 145 -8.38 6.26 18.11
N HIS A 146 -7.96 5.68 19.22
CA HIS A 146 -6.58 5.21 19.39
C HIS A 146 -6.24 4.07 18.41
N ARG A 147 -7.13 3.09 18.29
CA ARG A 147 -6.95 2.01 17.29
C ARG A 147 -6.85 2.55 15.86
N LEU A 148 -7.71 3.49 15.50
CA LEU A 148 -7.67 4.12 14.16
C LEU A 148 -6.36 4.89 13.92
N ALA A 149 -5.85 5.57 14.94
CA ALA A 149 -4.57 6.28 14.85
C ALA A 149 -3.39 5.29 14.70
N ASP A 150 -3.41 4.17 15.45
CA ASP A 150 -2.38 3.14 15.36
C ASP A 150 -2.41 2.45 13.99
N HIS A 151 -3.60 2.10 13.46
CA HIS A 151 -3.73 1.54 12.11
C HIS A 151 -3.16 2.49 11.05
N ARG A 152 -3.50 3.79 11.10
CA ARG A 152 -2.95 4.77 10.16
C ARG A 152 -1.42 4.83 10.18
N LYS A 153 -0.81 4.82 11.37
CA LYS A 153 0.66 4.81 11.49
C LYS A 153 1.29 3.57 10.88
N THR A 154 0.68 2.40 11.11
CA THR A 154 1.14 1.13 10.56
C THR A 154 1.01 1.12 9.03
N ASP A 155 -0.12 1.59 8.48
CA ASP A 155 -0.36 1.67 7.05
C ASP A 155 0.63 2.64 6.35
N GLU A 156 0.90 3.79 6.97
CA GLU A 156 1.88 4.75 6.46
C GLU A 156 3.31 4.17 6.46
N GLN A 157 3.66 3.41 7.50
CA GLN A 157 4.96 2.74 7.57
C GLN A 157 5.08 1.67 6.49
N HIS A 158 4.10 0.78 6.34
CA HIS A 158 4.09 -0.24 5.28
C HIS A 158 4.17 0.39 3.89
N ARG A 159 3.47 1.51 3.67
CA ARG A 159 3.54 2.22 2.40
C ARG A 159 4.95 2.76 2.10
N ARG A 160 5.66 3.29 3.10
CA ARG A 160 7.05 3.75 2.94
C ARG A 160 7.98 2.60 2.62
N GLU A 161 7.87 1.47 3.32
CA GLU A 161 8.66 0.27 3.07
C GLU A 161 8.45 -0.27 1.65
N LEU A 162 7.21 -0.23 1.12
CA LEU A 162 6.91 -0.64 -0.25
C LEU A 162 7.47 0.34 -1.29
N ILE A 163 7.49 1.65 -1.00
CA ILE A 163 8.11 2.64 -1.89
C ILE A 163 9.63 2.42 -1.97
N GLU A 164 10.28 2.20 -0.83
CA GLU A 164 11.70 1.88 -0.77
C GLU A 164 12.01 0.57 -1.53
N ALA A 165 11.19 -0.46 -1.37
CA ALA A 165 11.30 -1.71 -2.12
C ALA A 165 11.16 -1.49 -3.62
N ARG A 166 10.27 -0.58 -4.07
CA ARG A 166 10.12 -0.21 -5.47
C ARG A 166 11.37 0.45 -6.03
N GLU A 167 11.94 1.41 -5.31
CA GLU A 167 13.18 2.07 -5.73
C GLU A 167 14.35 1.07 -5.89
N LEU A 168 14.45 0.10 -4.98
CA LEU A 168 15.43 -0.99 -5.10
C LEU A 168 15.15 -1.87 -6.32
N GLN A 169 13.88 -2.20 -6.59
CA GLN A 169 13.49 -3.01 -7.73
C GLN A 169 13.75 -2.29 -9.06
N GLU A 170 13.43 -1.01 -9.16
CA GLU A 170 13.73 -0.19 -10.33
C GLU A 170 15.25 -0.16 -10.62
N ASN A 171 16.08 -0.07 -9.60
CA ASN A 171 17.54 -0.15 -9.75
C ASN A 171 18.02 -1.54 -10.25
N LEU A 172 17.33 -2.63 -9.90
CA LEU A 172 17.65 -3.95 -10.43
C LEU A 172 17.29 -4.09 -11.91
N LEU A 173 16.26 -3.37 -12.37
CA LEU A 173 15.79 -3.33 -13.76
C LEU A 173 16.60 -2.34 -14.62
N THR A 174 16.95 -1.18 -14.06
CA THR A 174 17.66 -0.10 -14.78
C THR A 174 19.15 -0.37 -15.07
N ASN A 175 19.73 -1.45 -14.54
CA ASN A 175 21.02 -1.96 -15.03
C ASN A 175 20.96 -2.49 -16.47
N THR A 176 19.94 -2.08 -17.23
CA THR A 176 19.86 -2.28 -18.67
C THR A 176 20.76 -1.25 -19.35
N GLU A 177 21.76 -1.73 -20.07
CA GLU A 177 22.61 -0.85 -20.86
C GLU A 177 21.81 -0.26 -22.01
N SER A 178 21.64 1.04 -21.99
CA SER A 178 20.93 1.78 -23.06
C SER A 178 21.69 1.80 -24.39
N SER A 179 22.93 1.34 -24.43
CA SER A 179 23.79 1.32 -25.60
C SER A 179 24.40 -0.07 -25.77
N ILE A 180 23.75 -0.89 -26.56
CA ILE A 180 24.28 -2.14 -27.09
C ILE A 180 24.62 -1.89 -28.56
N ALA A 181 25.85 -2.17 -28.98
CA ALA A 181 26.28 -1.91 -30.34
C ALA A 181 25.35 -2.58 -31.37
N GLY A 182 24.88 -1.82 -32.38
CA GLY A 182 23.99 -2.32 -33.44
C GLY A 182 22.55 -2.65 -33.01
N LEU A 183 22.16 -2.31 -31.76
CA LEU A 183 20.81 -2.50 -31.24
C LEU A 183 20.31 -1.22 -30.56
N GLN A 184 19.12 -0.77 -30.93
CA GLN A 184 18.39 0.20 -30.12
C GLN A 184 17.41 -0.54 -29.23
N VAL A 185 17.55 -0.40 -27.92
CA VAL A 185 16.71 -1.08 -26.93
C VAL A 185 15.87 -0.05 -26.19
N ALA A 186 14.57 -0.28 -26.17
CA ALA A 186 13.61 0.52 -25.40
C ALA A 186 12.78 -0.38 -24.49
N ILE A 187 12.70 -0.04 -23.20
CA ILE A 187 12.00 -0.84 -22.17
C ILE A 187 10.95 0.01 -21.48
N ASN A 188 9.81 -0.61 -21.19
CA ASN A 188 8.83 -0.10 -20.26
C ASN A 188 8.45 -1.20 -19.27
N TRP A 189 8.28 -0.83 -18.00
CA TRP A 189 7.86 -1.71 -16.92
C TRP A 189 6.87 -0.98 -16.02
N GLN A 190 5.68 -1.57 -15.86
CA GLN A 190 4.59 -1.03 -15.05
C GLN A 190 4.04 -2.11 -14.14
N PRO A 191 4.36 -2.11 -12.85
CA PRO A 191 3.78 -3.06 -11.93
C PRO A 191 2.30 -2.71 -11.64
N ALA A 192 1.47 -3.73 -11.47
CA ALA A 192 0.06 -3.59 -11.10
C ALA A 192 -0.12 -3.04 -9.67
N THR A 193 0.87 -3.26 -8.82
CA THR A 193 0.93 -2.73 -7.45
C THR A 193 2.17 -1.85 -7.27
N THR A 194 2.62 -1.62 -6.04
CA THR A 194 3.83 -0.82 -5.79
C THR A 194 5.09 -1.53 -6.30
N VAL A 195 5.17 -2.86 -6.18
CA VAL A 195 6.25 -3.72 -6.67
C VAL A 195 5.67 -4.87 -7.47
N GLY A 196 6.42 -5.44 -8.42
CA GLY A 196 5.94 -6.46 -9.35
C GLY A 196 6.82 -7.70 -9.43
N GLY A 197 6.29 -8.73 -10.13
CA GLY A 197 7.00 -9.98 -10.42
C GLY A 197 7.75 -9.97 -11.75
N ASP A 198 7.39 -9.07 -12.66
CA ASP A 198 7.99 -8.98 -13.98
C ASP A 198 9.46 -8.55 -13.94
N TYR A 199 10.26 -9.18 -14.77
CA TYR A 199 11.64 -8.81 -15.03
C TYR A 199 11.86 -8.58 -16.52
N VAL A 200 12.53 -7.49 -16.86
CA VAL A 200 12.91 -7.16 -18.23
C VAL A 200 14.29 -6.52 -18.21
N ALA A 201 15.23 -7.03 -19.02
CA ALA A 201 16.58 -6.49 -19.09
C ALA A 201 17.27 -6.83 -20.43
N ALA A 202 18.10 -5.90 -20.87
CA ALA A 202 19.11 -6.10 -21.91
C ALA A 202 20.48 -5.66 -21.35
N PHE A 203 21.52 -6.47 -21.56
CA PHE A 203 22.87 -6.15 -21.05
C PHE A 203 23.95 -6.85 -21.87
N ASN A 204 25.13 -6.24 -21.93
CA ASN A 204 26.26 -6.87 -22.59
C ASN A 204 26.81 -8.02 -21.73
N ILE A 205 27.08 -9.17 -22.39
CA ILE A 205 27.81 -10.29 -21.80
C ILE A 205 29.32 -10.04 -21.99
N ASP A 206 29.68 -9.58 -23.17
CA ASP A 206 31.01 -9.15 -23.60
C ASP A 206 30.88 -8.17 -24.77
N ASP A 207 32.00 -7.84 -25.47
CA ASP A 207 32.04 -6.89 -26.57
C ASP A 207 31.19 -7.32 -27.79
N ASP A 208 31.03 -8.61 -28.01
CA ASP A 208 30.37 -9.21 -29.17
C ASP A 208 28.98 -9.81 -28.86
N HIS A 209 28.62 -9.97 -27.59
CA HIS A 209 27.39 -10.65 -27.19
C HIS A 209 26.57 -9.83 -26.21
N ALA A 210 25.27 -9.75 -26.49
CA ALA A 210 24.29 -9.11 -25.62
C ALA A 210 23.18 -10.09 -25.21
N ALA A 211 22.78 -10.05 -23.94
CA ALA A 211 21.66 -10.80 -23.40
C ALA A 211 20.37 -9.98 -23.45
N LEU A 212 19.28 -10.63 -23.84
CA LEU A 212 17.91 -10.11 -23.76
C LEU A 212 17.09 -11.07 -22.89
N CYS A 213 16.37 -10.54 -21.91
CA CYS A 213 15.52 -11.35 -21.05
C CYS A 213 14.22 -10.64 -20.72
N VAL A 214 13.13 -11.39 -20.76
CA VAL A 214 11.85 -11.03 -20.13
C VAL A 214 11.38 -12.24 -19.32
N ALA A 215 10.84 -11.99 -18.13
CA ALA A 215 10.33 -13.04 -17.27
C ALA A 215 9.14 -12.54 -16.44
N ASP A 216 8.24 -13.45 -16.07
CA ASP A 216 7.14 -13.21 -15.16
C ASP A 216 7.13 -14.28 -14.06
N VAL A 217 7.00 -13.82 -12.82
CA VAL A 217 6.94 -14.63 -11.61
C VAL A 217 5.50 -14.79 -11.17
N VAL A 218 5.03 -16.04 -11.07
CA VAL A 218 3.66 -16.32 -10.63
C VAL A 218 3.33 -15.66 -9.28
N GLY A 219 2.30 -14.80 -9.29
CA GLY A 219 1.84 -14.03 -8.13
C GLY A 219 2.14 -12.55 -8.25
N LYS A 220 1.75 -11.77 -7.25
CA LYS A 220 1.82 -10.30 -7.29
C LYS A 220 2.45 -9.75 -6.02
N SER A 221 2.83 -8.47 -6.09
CA SER A 221 3.32 -7.69 -4.96
C SER A 221 4.66 -8.24 -4.39
N LEU A 222 4.92 -7.99 -3.10
CA LEU A 222 6.20 -8.27 -2.45
C LEU A 222 6.72 -9.70 -2.59
N PRO A 223 5.90 -10.78 -2.46
CA PRO A 223 6.40 -12.13 -2.68
C PRO A 223 6.91 -12.38 -4.10
N ALA A 224 6.24 -11.83 -5.13
CA ALA A 224 6.68 -11.94 -6.51
C ALA A 224 7.96 -11.13 -6.76
N ALA A 225 8.03 -9.91 -6.22
CA ALA A 225 9.22 -9.05 -6.29
C ALA A 225 10.49 -9.71 -5.70
N LEU A 226 10.35 -10.41 -4.57
CA LEU A 226 11.48 -11.15 -3.97
C LEU A 226 11.95 -12.32 -4.86
N LEU A 227 11.03 -13.04 -5.49
CA LEU A 227 11.37 -14.11 -6.42
C LEU A 227 11.98 -13.56 -7.70
N MET A 228 11.48 -12.44 -8.20
CA MET A 228 12.08 -11.74 -9.33
C MET A 228 13.53 -11.33 -9.06
N ALA A 229 13.82 -10.77 -7.88
CA ALA A 229 15.18 -10.41 -7.49
C ALA A 229 16.10 -11.65 -7.41
N ASN A 230 15.59 -12.78 -6.90
CA ASN A 230 16.32 -14.04 -6.89
C ASN A 230 16.60 -14.56 -8.30
N PHE A 231 15.57 -14.53 -9.19
CA PHE A 231 15.71 -14.88 -10.60
C PHE A 231 16.77 -14.00 -11.29
N GLN A 232 16.66 -12.67 -11.14
CA GLN A 232 17.59 -11.70 -11.72
C GLN A 232 19.05 -11.97 -11.32
N ALA A 233 19.31 -12.16 -10.01
CA ALA A 233 20.65 -12.44 -9.51
C ALA A 233 21.19 -13.76 -10.06
N SER A 234 20.36 -14.81 -10.12
CA SER A 234 20.72 -16.12 -10.66
C SER A 234 21.01 -16.03 -12.16
N LEU A 235 20.16 -15.35 -12.93
CA LEU A 235 20.37 -15.15 -14.36
C LEU A 235 21.69 -14.41 -14.63
N LYS A 236 21.94 -13.29 -13.99
CA LYS A 236 23.17 -12.50 -14.19
C LYS A 236 24.44 -13.27 -13.83
N SER A 237 24.36 -14.15 -12.84
CA SER A 237 25.47 -15.03 -12.47
C SER A 237 25.75 -16.13 -13.48
N LEU A 238 24.73 -16.59 -14.21
CA LEU A 238 24.83 -17.67 -15.19
C LEU A 238 25.05 -17.17 -16.62
N ALA A 239 24.66 -15.93 -16.91
CA ALA A 239 24.79 -15.32 -18.23
C ALA A 239 26.26 -15.26 -18.65
N SER A 240 26.60 -15.97 -19.71
CA SER A 240 27.95 -16.14 -20.24
C SER A 240 27.90 -16.54 -21.72
N GLN A 241 28.86 -16.07 -22.49
CA GLN A 241 29.01 -16.50 -23.90
C GLN A 241 29.28 -18.01 -24.06
N HIS A 242 29.76 -18.67 -23.00
CA HIS A 242 30.09 -20.10 -23.03
C HIS A 242 28.91 -21.01 -22.76
N LEU A 243 27.80 -20.49 -22.26
CA LEU A 243 26.58 -21.23 -22.03
C LEU A 243 25.54 -20.93 -23.12
N SER A 244 24.94 -21.96 -23.63
CA SER A 244 23.79 -21.80 -24.53
C SER A 244 22.56 -21.28 -23.74
N PRO A 245 21.60 -20.57 -24.36
CA PRO A 245 20.34 -20.21 -23.72
C PRO A 245 19.60 -21.38 -23.08
N ALA A 246 19.64 -22.55 -23.70
CA ALA A 246 19.06 -23.78 -23.15
C ALA A 246 19.77 -24.23 -21.86
N ASP A 247 21.10 -24.17 -21.83
CA ASP A 247 21.88 -24.50 -20.63
C ASP A 247 21.65 -23.51 -19.49
N VAL A 248 21.51 -22.23 -19.82
CA VAL A 248 21.17 -21.19 -18.83
C VAL A 248 19.81 -21.49 -18.21
N ASN A 249 18.77 -21.74 -19.03
CA ASN A 249 17.44 -22.07 -18.52
C ASN A 249 17.45 -23.37 -17.70
N THR A 250 18.21 -24.40 -18.10
CA THR A 250 18.35 -25.64 -17.33
C THR A 250 18.94 -25.36 -15.93
N ARG A 251 20.03 -24.59 -15.86
CA ARG A 251 20.63 -24.23 -14.58
C ARG A 251 19.76 -23.31 -13.73
N LEU A 252 19.08 -22.34 -14.35
CA LEU A 252 18.11 -21.50 -13.66
C LEU A 252 16.97 -22.34 -13.06
N ASN A 253 16.45 -23.31 -13.82
CA ASN A 253 15.45 -24.24 -13.32
C ASN A 253 15.92 -24.96 -12.06
N ASP A 254 17.14 -25.52 -12.09
CA ASP A 254 17.68 -26.26 -10.94
C ASP A 254 17.83 -25.37 -9.71
N VAL A 255 18.34 -24.15 -9.89
CA VAL A 255 18.49 -23.16 -8.79
C VAL A 255 17.11 -22.77 -8.23
N LEU A 256 16.15 -22.46 -9.10
CA LEU A 256 14.81 -22.05 -8.67
C LEU A 256 14.06 -23.20 -8.03
N TYR A 257 14.08 -24.42 -8.64
CA TYR A 257 13.41 -25.59 -8.08
C TYR A 257 13.88 -25.91 -6.64
N ALA A 258 15.17 -25.71 -6.37
CA ALA A 258 15.74 -25.93 -5.04
C ALA A 258 15.36 -24.85 -4.01
N ASN A 259 15.05 -23.63 -4.44
CA ASN A 259 14.95 -22.45 -3.56
C ASN A 259 13.54 -21.85 -3.45
N ILE A 260 12.60 -22.15 -4.37
CA ILE A 260 11.26 -21.57 -4.33
C ILE A 260 10.20 -22.58 -3.85
N PRO A 261 9.07 -22.14 -3.28
CA PRO A 261 7.98 -23.02 -2.88
C PRO A 261 7.39 -23.79 -4.10
N LEU A 262 6.98 -25.05 -3.91
CA LEU A 262 6.47 -25.96 -4.94
C LEU A 262 5.31 -25.43 -5.82
N HIS A 263 4.57 -24.43 -5.34
CA HIS A 263 3.47 -23.81 -6.08
C HIS A 263 3.87 -22.50 -6.77
N LYS A 264 5.16 -22.18 -6.77
CA LYS A 264 5.73 -21.01 -7.44
C LYS A 264 6.55 -21.44 -8.64
N PHE A 265 6.55 -20.64 -9.67
CA PHE A 265 7.35 -20.84 -10.89
C PHE A 265 7.63 -19.48 -11.54
N VAL A 266 8.52 -19.48 -12.50
CA VAL A 266 8.85 -18.33 -13.32
C VAL A 266 8.71 -18.72 -14.78
N THR A 267 8.02 -17.89 -15.57
CA THR A 267 8.10 -17.98 -17.04
C THR A 267 9.21 -17.04 -17.50
N ALA A 268 10.03 -17.45 -18.46
CA ALA A 268 11.13 -16.62 -18.92
C ALA A 268 11.46 -16.89 -20.39
N PHE A 269 11.78 -15.82 -21.11
CA PHE A 269 12.51 -15.89 -22.36
C PHE A 269 13.92 -15.36 -22.13
N TYR A 270 14.92 -16.12 -22.53
CA TYR A 270 16.32 -15.73 -22.51
C TYR A 270 16.94 -15.89 -23.88
N GLY A 271 17.54 -14.82 -24.40
CA GLY A 271 18.21 -14.78 -25.69
C GLY A 271 19.60 -14.15 -25.61
N VAL A 272 20.49 -14.60 -26.46
CA VAL A 272 21.84 -14.04 -26.65
C VAL A 272 22.00 -13.63 -28.10
N VAL A 273 22.20 -12.34 -28.32
CA VAL A 273 22.53 -11.77 -29.63
C VAL A 273 24.04 -11.85 -29.84
N ASN A 274 24.47 -12.49 -30.92
CA ASN A 274 25.82 -12.33 -31.47
C ASN A 274 25.80 -11.14 -32.41
N ILE A 275 26.43 -10.04 -32.02
CA ILE A 275 26.37 -8.75 -32.72
C ILE A 275 27.08 -8.80 -34.08
N PRO A 276 28.33 -9.34 -34.19
CA PRO A 276 29.02 -9.47 -35.47
C PRO A 276 28.30 -10.38 -36.48
N GLU A 277 27.75 -11.49 -36.00
CA GLU A 277 27.07 -12.48 -36.85
C GLU A 277 25.61 -12.13 -37.11
N ARG A 278 25.06 -11.15 -36.39
CA ARG A 278 23.64 -10.78 -36.44
C ARG A 278 22.72 -11.99 -36.25
N THR A 279 23.00 -12.79 -35.24
CA THR A 279 22.18 -13.96 -34.90
C THR A 279 21.67 -13.85 -33.47
N LEU A 280 20.43 -14.32 -33.24
CA LEU A 280 19.83 -14.46 -31.92
C LEU A 280 19.67 -15.94 -31.61
N ARG A 281 20.39 -16.45 -30.63
CA ARG A 281 20.12 -17.75 -30.01
C ARG A 281 19.22 -17.53 -28.80
N PHE A 282 18.18 -18.35 -28.63
CA PHE A 282 17.20 -18.13 -27.57
C PHE A 282 16.63 -19.45 -27.04
N SER A 283 16.06 -19.38 -25.85
CA SER A 283 15.28 -20.45 -25.24
C SER A 283 14.13 -19.88 -24.44
N ASN A 284 12.90 -20.33 -24.70
CA ASN A 284 11.68 -19.91 -24.05
C ASN A 284 11.28 -20.91 -22.97
N ALA A 285 11.24 -20.51 -21.72
CA ALA A 285 10.81 -21.34 -20.60
C ALA A 285 9.33 -21.02 -20.23
N GLY A 286 8.41 -21.37 -21.11
CA GLY A 286 6.96 -21.25 -20.90
C GLY A 286 6.44 -19.81 -20.86
N HIS A 287 7.19 -18.87 -21.41
CA HIS A 287 6.81 -17.46 -21.47
C HIS A 287 6.06 -17.12 -22.77
N ASN A 288 5.37 -15.96 -22.81
CA ASN A 288 4.81 -15.40 -24.04
C ASN A 288 5.87 -15.37 -25.14
N GLN A 289 5.48 -15.81 -26.32
CA GLN A 289 6.43 -15.91 -27.44
C GLN A 289 6.83 -14.51 -27.94
N PRO A 290 8.11 -14.12 -27.90
CA PRO A 290 8.53 -12.86 -28.50
C PRO A 290 8.24 -12.82 -29.99
N LEU A 291 7.94 -11.63 -30.48
CA LEU A 291 7.57 -11.38 -31.86
C LEU A 291 8.73 -10.68 -32.61
N LEU A 292 9.25 -11.33 -33.64
CA LEU A 292 10.19 -10.70 -34.55
C LEU A 292 9.43 -10.22 -35.80
N VAL A 293 9.34 -8.91 -35.97
CA VAL A 293 8.67 -8.30 -37.13
C VAL A 293 9.72 -7.90 -38.16
N ARG A 294 9.63 -8.49 -39.32
CA ARG A 294 10.48 -8.20 -40.46
C ARG A 294 10.07 -6.88 -41.16
N ARG A 295 10.99 -6.30 -41.90
CA ARG A 295 10.72 -5.07 -42.66
C ARG A 295 9.55 -5.22 -43.67
N ASP A 296 9.32 -6.41 -44.24
CA ASP A 296 8.20 -6.71 -45.15
C ASP A 296 6.86 -6.94 -44.44
N GLY A 297 6.87 -6.97 -43.10
CA GLY A 297 5.69 -7.18 -42.25
C GLY A 297 5.43 -8.65 -41.89
N GLU A 298 6.33 -9.59 -42.25
CA GLU A 298 6.32 -10.95 -41.73
C GLU A 298 6.54 -10.90 -40.20
N VAL A 299 5.78 -11.73 -39.47
CA VAL A 299 5.91 -11.84 -38.00
C VAL A 299 6.30 -13.27 -37.66
N VAL A 300 7.46 -13.43 -37.05
CA VAL A 300 8.00 -14.70 -36.61
C VAL A 300 7.89 -14.81 -35.12
N ARG A 301 7.32 -15.90 -34.58
CA ARG A 301 7.25 -16.19 -33.15
C ARG A 301 8.42 -17.03 -32.71
N LEU A 302 9.05 -16.66 -31.59
CA LEU A 302 10.20 -17.36 -31.05
C LEU A 302 9.76 -18.41 -30.01
N GLU A 303 9.51 -19.63 -30.45
CA GLU A 303 8.85 -20.69 -29.69
C GLU A 303 9.80 -21.67 -28.96
N ALA A 304 11.01 -21.90 -29.54
CA ALA A 304 11.89 -22.97 -29.06
C ALA A 304 12.24 -22.83 -27.58
N GLY A 305 12.02 -23.88 -26.79
CA GLY A 305 12.25 -23.83 -25.35
C GLY A 305 11.73 -25.06 -24.61
N GLY A 306 11.07 -24.87 -23.49
CA GLY A 306 10.57 -25.92 -22.61
C GLY A 306 9.49 -25.41 -21.63
N SER A 307 9.32 -26.13 -20.52
CA SER A 307 8.36 -25.78 -19.47
C SER A 307 8.83 -24.57 -18.64
N VAL A 308 7.94 -24.03 -17.80
CA VAL A 308 8.25 -22.98 -16.83
C VAL A 308 9.39 -23.37 -15.89
N LEU A 309 10.13 -22.39 -15.38
CA LEU A 309 11.27 -22.58 -14.48
C LEU A 309 10.81 -22.81 -13.05
N GLY A 310 11.48 -23.73 -12.34
CA GLY A 310 11.29 -23.99 -10.92
C GLY A 310 10.09 -24.89 -10.59
N ALA A 311 9.29 -25.31 -11.58
CA ALA A 311 8.13 -26.17 -11.35
C ALA A 311 8.46 -27.67 -11.38
N PHE A 312 9.39 -28.09 -12.24
CA PHE A 312 9.71 -29.48 -12.47
C PHE A 312 11.21 -29.75 -12.30
N PRO A 313 11.59 -30.85 -11.61
CA PRO A 313 13.00 -31.23 -11.50
C PRO A 313 13.49 -31.74 -12.84
N ASN A 314 14.77 -31.51 -13.14
CA ASN A 314 15.43 -32.02 -14.36
C ASN A 314 14.72 -31.62 -15.67
N ALA A 315 14.09 -30.46 -15.70
CA ALA A 315 13.48 -29.93 -16.91
C ALA A 315 14.54 -29.71 -18.00
N VAL A 316 14.22 -30.07 -19.24
CA VAL A 316 15.08 -29.92 -20.40
C VAL A 316 14.53 -28.82 -21.29
N TYR A 317 15.42 -27.94 -21.79
CA TYR A 317 15.07 -26.84 -22.65
C TYR A 317 15.72 -27.02 -24.03
N ALA A 318 14.96 -26.72 -25.08
CA ALA A 318 15.48 -26.55 -26.42
C ALA A 318 15.94 -25.13 -26.66
N GLN A 319 16.78 -24.92 -27.65
CA GLN A 319 17.09 -23.57 -28.12
C GLN A 319 16.73 -23.42 -29.60
N GLY A 320 16.39 -22.18 -29.97
CA GLY A 320 16.27 -21.74 -31.34
C GLY A 320 17.40 -20.81 -31.73
N GLU A 321 17.57 -20.62 -33.03
CA GLU A 321 18.47 -19.60 -33.59
C GLU A 321 17.78 -18.94 -34.78
N ILE A 322 17.93 -17.62 -34.88
CA ILE A 322 17.36 -16.85 -35.96
C ILE A 322 18.32 -15.72 -36.38
N GLU A 323 18.42 -15.46 -37.69
CA GLU A 323 19.13 -14.33 -38.25
C GLU A 323 18.35 -13.03 -37.99
N LEU A 324 19.03 -12.01 -37.51
CA LEU A 324 18.52 -10.64 -37.33
C LEU A 324 18.94 -9.80 -38.54
N ARG A 325 17.97 -9.14 -39.18
CA ARG A 325 18.21 -8.30 -40.37
C ARG A 325 18.07 -6.84 -39.99
N HIS A 326 18.76 -5.99 -40.73
CA HIS A 326 18.58 -4.55 -40.60
C HIS A 326 17.11 -4.16 -40.75
N ASP A 327 16.65 -3.25 -39.92
CA ASP A 327 15.25 -2.81 -39.78
C ASP A 327 14.27 -3.84 -39.18
N ASP A 328 14.73 -4.99 -38.69
CA ASP A 328 13.89 -5.86 -37.90
C ASP A 328 13.50 -5.23 -36.55
N ARG A 329 12.34 -5.59 -36.03
CA ARG A 329 11.86 -5.22 -34.69
C ARG A 329 11.60 -6.49 -33.90
N LEU A 330 12.34 -6.69 -32.81
CA LEU A 330 12.09 -7.78 -31.88
C LEU A 330 11.36 -7.20 -30.67
N VAL A 331 10.22 -7.81 -30.31
CA VAL A 331 9.36 -7.37 -29.21
C VAL A 331 9.17 -8.50 -28.21
N LEU A 332 9.59 -8.23 -26.99
CA LEU A 332 9.43 -9.13 -25.85
C LEU A 332 8.43 -8.46 -24.88
N PHE A 333 7.49 -9.25 -24.36
CA PHE A 333 6.41 -8.70 -23.51
C PHE A 333 5.88 -9.76 -22.54
N THR A 334 5.33 -9.30 -21.42
CA THR A 334 4.61 -10.13 -20.46
C THR A 334 3.10 -10.14 -20.75
N ASP A 335 2.38 -11.08 -20.19
CA ASP A 335 0.95 -11.26 -20.41
C ASP A 335 0.10 -10.07 -19.96
N GLY A 336 0.59 -9.26 -18.99
CA GLY A 336 -0.06 -8.04 -18.55
C GLY A 336 -0.35 -7.02 -19.66
N LEU A 337 0.36 -7.10 -20.82
CA LEU A 337 0.00 -6.30 -21.99
C LEU A 337 -1.17 -6.89 -22.76
N THR A 338 -1.15 -8.18 -23.03
CA THR A 338 -2.16 -8.86 -23.88
C THR A 338 -3.42 -9.21 -23.11
N GLU A 339 -3.29 -9.43 -21.80
CA GLU A 339 -4.42 -9.69 -20.90
C GLU A 339 -5.01 -8.42 -20.26
N ALA A 340 -4.50 -7.23 -20.60
CA ALA A 340 -5.11 -5.97 -20.22
C ALA A 340 -6.58 -5.95 -20.67
N VAL A 341 -7.49 -5.57 -19.76
CA VAL A 341 -8.94 -5.61 -20.02
C VAL A 341 -9.55 -4.23 -20.03
N ASP A 342 -10.48 -4.02 -20.93
CA ASP A 342 -11.29 -2.81 -20.99
C ASP A 342 -12.38 -2.77 -19.91
N SER A 343 -13.26 -1.76 -19.96
CA SER A 343 -14.38 -1.60 -19.05
C SER A 343 -15.47 -2.67 -19.21
N THR A 344 -15.50 -3.39 -20.34
CA THR A 344 -16.44 -4.49 -20.61
C THR A 344 -15.91 -5.85 -20.24
N GLY A 345 -14.60 -5.95 -19.94
CA GLY A 345 -13.90 -7.20 -19.62
C GLY A 345 -13.32 -7.90 -20.85
N GLU A 346 -13.29 -7.25 -22.02
CA GLU A 346 -12.59 -7.75 -23.21
C GLU A 346 -11.08 -7.56 -23.05
N GLN A 347 -10.28 -8.56 -23.46
CA GLN A 347 -8.82 -8.49 -23.43
C GLN A 347 -8.28 -7.76 -24.66
N PHE A 348 -7.16 -7.06 -24.50
CA PHE A 348 -6.45 -6.42 -25.61
C PHE A 348 -6.03 -7.45 -26.68
N GLY A 349 -5.44 -8.54 -26.26
CA GLY A 349 -5.09 -9.67 -27.10
C GLY A 349 -3.83 -9.49 -27.94
N GLU A 350 -3.19 -10.62 -28.28
CA GLU A 350 -1.97 -10.60 -29.11
C GLU A 350 -2.24 -10.12 -30.55
N GLU A 351 -3.44 -10.35 -31.08
CA GLU A 351 -3.76 -9.93 -32.46
C GLU A 351 -3.71 -8.40 -32.62
N GLN A 352 -4.22 -7.64 -31.65
CA GLN A 352 -4.12 -6.18 -31.68
C GLN A 352 -2.67 -5.72 -31.56
N LEU A 353 -1.88 -6.37 -30.69
CA LEU A 353 -0.45 -6.09 -30.55
C LEU A 353 0.28 -6.31 -31.91
N VAL A 354 0.03 -7.42 -32.59
CA VAL A 354 0.62 -7.73 -33.92
C VAL A 354 0.20 -6.71 -34.98
N GLN A 355 -1.06 -6.27 -34.98
CA GLN A 355 -1.54 -5.24 -35.91
C GLN A 355 -0.82 -3.92 -35.73
N LEU A 356 -0.65 -3.46 -34.49
CA LEU A 356 0.09 -2.24 -34.15
C LEU A 356 1.57 -2.36 -34.56
N LEU A 357 2.20 -3.49 -34.26
CA LEU A 357 3.59 -3.77 -34.66
C LEU A 357 3.79 -3.68 -36.16
N ARG A 358 2.91 -4.29 -36.96
CA ARG A 358 2.95 -4.21 -38.42
C ARG A 358 2.76 -2.78 -38.96
N ALA A 359 1.84 -2.04 -38.34
CA ALA A 359 1.52 -0.67 -38.76
C ALA A 359 2.67 0.32 -38.48
N HIS A 360 3.46 0.07 -37.44
CA HIS A 360 4.50 0.98 -36.94
C HIS A 360 5.92 0.39 -36.99
N ARG A 361 6.15 -0.65 -37.75
CA ARG A 361 7.43 -1.41 -37.81
C ARG A 361 8.64 -0.59 -38.24
N ASP A 362 8.42 0.53 -38.90
CA ASP A 362 9.45 1.47 -39.37
C ASP A 362 9.83 2.55 -38.33
N ARG A 363 9.19 2.53 -37.17
CA ARG A 363 9.51 3.43 -36.07
C ARG A 363 10.77 2.99 -35.32
N SER A 364 11.40 3.94 -34.60
CA SER A 364 12.48 3.63 -33.66
C SER A 364 11.98 2.75 -32.52
N ALA A 365 12.88 2.11 -31.80
CA ALA A 365 12.51 1.28 -30.66
C ALA A 365 11.73 2.09 -29.59
N GLU A 366 12.15 3.33 -29.32
CA GLU A 366 11.51 4.21 -28.34
C GLU A 366 10.11 4.62 -28.78
N GLU A 367 9.92 5.08 -30.02
CA GLU A 367 8.60 5.45 -30.55
C GLU A 367 7.65 4.25 -30.55
N LEU A 368 8.13 3.07 -30.97
CA LEU A 368 7.30 1.87 -31.03
C LEU A 368 6.89 1.41 -29.64
N LYS A 369 7.80 1.42 -28.67
CA LYS A 369 7.50 1.15 -27.25
C LYS A 369 6.39 2.07 -26.73
N GLU A 370 6.49 3.38 -26.98
CA GLU A 370 5.47 4.34 -26.55
C GLU A 370 4.11 4.09 -27.22
N ILE A 371 4.09 3.83 -28.52
CA ILE A 371 2.85 3.53 -29.25
C ILE A 371 2.15 2.31 -28.67
N LEU A 372 2.90 1.22 -28.47
CA LEU A 372 2.32 -0.02 -27.95
C LEU A 372 1.81 0.15 -26.52
N PHE A 373 2.62 0.74 -25.65
CA PHE A 373 2.27 0.88 -24.25
C PHE A 373 1.09 1.84 -24.04
N ASN A 374 1.05 2.96 -24.79
CA ASN A 374 -0.05 3.90 -24.75
C ASN A 374 -1.35 3.28 -25.29
N ALA A 375 -1.30 2.50 -26.36
CA ALA A 375 -2.47 1.82 -26.91
C ALA A 375 -3.10 0.84 -25.89
N VAL A 376 -2.28 0.06 -25.18
CA VAL A 376 -2.75 -0.81 -24.09
C VAL A 376 -3.27 0.01 -22.92
N GLY A 377 -2.58 1.08 -22.53
CA GLY A 377 -3.00 1.97 -21.45
C GLY A 377 -4.35 2.64 -21.73
N GLU A 378 -4.55 3.17 -22.93
CA GLU A 378 -5.84 3.74 -23.36
C GLU A 378 -6.97 2.69 -23.34
N PHE A 379 -6.69 1.48 -23.81
CA PHE A 379 -7.65 0.39 -23.83
C PHE A 379 -8.12 0.00 -22.42
N CYS A 380 -7.20 -0.13 -21.45
CA CYS A 380 -7.54 -0.52 -20.07
C CYS A 380 -7.80 0.68 -19.12
N GLY A 381 -7.89 1.91 -19.65
CA GLY A 381 -8.07 3.13 -18.85
C GLY A 381 -6.92 3.38 -17.88
N ASN A 382 -5.70 3.08 -18.26
CA ASN A 382 -4.46 3.18 -17.47
C ASN A 382 -4.48 2.41 -16.14
N THR A 383 -5.31 1.35 -16.08
CA THR A 383 -5.41 0.50 -14.88
C THR A 383 -5.02 -0.93 -15.23
N PHE A 384 -3.74 -1.23 -15.07
CA PHE A 384 -3.23 -2.58 -15.27
C PHE A 384 -3.63 -3.49 -14.11
N ARG A 385 -4.21 -4.66 -14.43
CA ARG A 385 -4.58 -5.68 -13.42
C ARG A 385 -3.46 -6.65 -13.12
N ASP A 386 -2.48 -6.74 -14.03
CA ASP A 386 -1.23 -7.49 -13.85
C ASP A 386 -0.03 -6.62 -14.14
N ASP A 387 1.15 -7.10 -13.73
CA ASP A 387 2.41 -6.46 -14.05
C ASP A 387 2.58 -6.47 -15.58
N ALA A 388 3.07 -5.38 -16.15
CA ALA A 388 3.22 -5.23 -17.58
C ALA A 388 4.66 -4.80 -17.93
N ALA A 389 5.38 -5.64 -18.64
CA ALA A 389 6.72 -5.36 -19.12
C ALA A 389 6.79 -5.48 -20.65
N LEU A 390 7.50 -4.55 -21.27
CA LEU A 390 7.70 -4.46 -22.71
C LEU A 390 9.15 -4.10 -23.01
N MET A 391 9.78 -4.87 -23.90
CA MET A 391 11.06 -4.52 -24.53
C MET A 391 10.90 -4.50 -26.04
N VAL A 392 11.31 -3.41 -26.65
CA VAL A 392 11.44 -3.30 -28.12
C VAL A 392 12.91 -3.17 -28.47
N VAL A 393 13.38 -4.02 -29.37
CA VAL A 393 14.74 -4.01 -29.90
C VAL A 393 14.68 -3.75 -31.40
N ALA A 394 15.23 -2.63 -31.85
CA ALA A 394 15.41 -2.33 -33.25
C ALA A 394 16.83 -2.71 -33.68
N ILE A 395 16.94 -3.44 -34.79
CA ILE A 395 18.20 -3.93 -35.33
C ILE A 395 18.74 -2.89 -36.32
N GLU A 396 19.95 -2.38 -36.07
CA GLU A 396 20.62 -1.36 -36.93
C GLU A 396 21.42 -1.94 -38.09
#